data_e8df349ad8cee0ad7c6579df33a2eff0
#
_entry.id   e8df349ad8cee0ad7c6579df33a2eff0
#
_cell.length_a   1.000
_cell.length_b   1.000
_cell.length_c   1.000
_cell.angle_alpha   90.00
_cell.angle_beta   90.00
_cell.angle_gamma   90.00
#
_symmetry.space_group_name_H-M   'P 1'
#
loop_
_entity.id
_entity.type
_entity.pdbx_description
1 polymer ?
#
loop_
_entity_poly.entity_id
_entity_poly.type
_entity_poly.pdbx_seq_one_letter_code
_entity_poly.pdbx_strand_id
1 'polypeptide(L)'
;MKTAEEVLNGQVILIDKPLTWSSFQAVSKLKYILKRRFDLPKKFKIGHAGTLDPLASGLLIICTGKFTKKITEIQAQPKEYTGTFFLGATTPSYDLETEIDQTYPSSHIDETLIYSTVEQFLGEIDQKPPVFSAIKKEGVRLYEHARAGVEVEIASRKTTIYEFEITRIALPEIDFRVKCSKGTYIRSLAYDFGKAMQSGSHLTALRRTKIGDFKVENALTPEKFEKVILNSEVSE
;
A
#
# COMPACT_ATOMS: atom_id res chain seq x y z
N MET A 1 -1.67 -25.62 1.61
CA MET A 1 -2.94 -25.96 0.91
C MET A 1 -2.72 -27.24 0.13
N LYS A 2 -3.47 -28.28 0.46
CA LYS A 2 -3.34 -29.61 -0.19
C LYS A 2 -4.61 -29.99 -0.98
N THR A 3 -5.78 -29.46 -0.62
CA THR A 3 -7.06 -29.84 -1.19
C THR A 3 -7.91 -28.67 -1.64
N ALA A 4 -8.86 -28.91 -2.58
CA ALA A 4 -9.89 -27.97 -2.98
C ALA A 4 -10.77 -27.53 -1.80
N GLU A 5 -11.06 -28.47 -0.90
CA GLU A 5 -11.87 -28.21 0.29
C GLU A 5 -11.22 -27.19 1.22
N GLU A 6 -9.90 -27.28 1.48
CA GLU A 6 -9.16 -26.29 2.26
C GLU A 6 -9.26 -24.88 1.65
N VAL A 7 -9.14 -24.77 0.32
CA VAL A 7 -9.26 -23.48 -0.38
C VAL A 7 -10.66 -22.90 -0.24
N LEU A 8 -11.71 -23.75 -0.35
CA LEU A 8 -13.11 -23.34 -0.28
C LEU A 8 -13.55 -23.01 1.17
N ASN A 9 -13.03 -23.78 2.15
CA ASN A 9 -13.27 -23.49 3.58
C ASN A 9 -12.59 -22.21 4.02
N GLY A 10 -11.52 -21.81 3.36
CA GLY A 10 -10.88 -20.50 3.52
C GLY A 10 -9.43 -20.57 3.96
N GLN A 11 -8.62 -19.79 3.28
CA GLN A 11 -7.21 -19.62 3.57
C GLN A 11 -6.85 -18.14 3.65
N VAL A 12 -5.86 -17.81 4.48
CA VAL A 12 -5.14 -16.54 4.47
C VAL A 12 -3.81 -16.78 3.79
N ILE A 13 -3.56 -16.10 2.69
CA ILE A 13 -2.37 -16.24 1.86
C ILE A 13 -1.60 -14.93 1.89
N LEU A 14 -0.33 -14.98 2.30
CA LEU A 14 0.55 -13.83 2.35
C LEU A 14 1.35 -13.76 1.04
N ILE A 15 1.21 -12.66 0.32
CA ILE A 15 1.90 -12.42 -0.95
C ILE A 15 2.78 -11.18 -0.81
N ASP A 16 4.04 -11.32 -1.17
CA ASP A 16 4.94 -10.20 -1.43
C ASP A 16 4.65 -9.70 -2.85
N LYS A 17 3.79 -8.67 -2.93
CA LYS A 17 3.37 -8.09 -4.21
C LYS A 17 4.57 -7.40 -4.87
N PRO A 18 4.96 -7.81 -6.09
CA PRO A 18 6.03 -7.12 -6.79
C PRO A 18 5.64 -5.70 -7.20
N LEU A 19 6.65 -4.89 -7.45
CA LEU A 19 6.49 -3.55 -8.02
C LEU A 19 5.78 -3.66 -9.38
N THR A 20 5.07 -2.60 -9.78
CA THR A 20 4.28 -2.46 -11.01
C THR A 20 3.00 -3.29 -11.11
N TRP A 21 2.80 -4.26 -10.23
CA TRP A 21 1.55 -5.02 -10.18
C TRP A 21 0.46 -4.27 -9.40
N SER A 22 -0.74 -4.25 -9.94
CA SER A 22 -1.91 -3.89 -9.12
C SER A 22 -2.28 -5.03 -8.17
N SER A 23 -2.93 -4.70 -7.05
CA SER A 23 -3.48 -5.71 -6.12
C SER A 23 -4.46 -6.66 -6.81
N PHE A 24 -5.20 -6.19 -7.81
CA PHE A 24 -6.11 -7.02 -8.61
C PHE A 24 -5.38 -8.03 -9.49
N GLN A 25 -4.25 -7.65 -10.11
CA GLN A 25 -3.41 -8.59 -10.88
C GLN A 25 -2.88 -9.72 -10.00
N ALA A 26 -2.44 -9.41 -8.78
CA ALA A 26 -2.00 -10.43 -7.82
C ALA A 26 -3.15 -11.40 -7.47
N VAL A 27 -4.34 -10.91 -7.15
CA VAL A 27 -5.54 -11.75 -6.90
C VAL A 27 -5.87 -12.62 -8.11
N SER A 28 -5.84 -12.04 -9.32
CA SER A 28 -6.17 -12.74 -10.57
C SER A 28 -5.16 -13.86 -10.86
N LYS A 29 -3.85 -13.61 -10.65
CA LYS A 29 -2.80 -14.62 -10.79
C LYS A 29 -3.00 -15.78 -9.82
N LEU A 30 -3.23 -15.50 -8.54
CA LEU A 30 -3.48 -16.55 -7.55
C LEU A 30 -4.75 -17.32 -7.84
N LYS A 31 -5.80 -16.63 -8.25
CA LYS A 31 -7.06 -17.28 -8.66
C LYS A 31 -6.84 -18.27 -9.79
N TYR A 32 -6.05 -17.90 -10.79
CA TYR A 32 -5.69 -18.77 -11.91
C TYR A 32 -4.91 -20.00 -11.42
N ILE A 33 -3.86 -19.80 -10.60
CA ILE A 33 -3.02 -20.89 -10.07
C ILE A 33 -3.87 -21.90 -9.28
N LEU A 34 -4.70 -21.39 -8.34
CA LEU A 34 -5.55 -22.23 -7.50
C LEU A 34 -6.58 -23.01 -8.32
N LYS A 35 -7.18 -22.39 -9.33
CA LYS A 35 -8.10 -23.09 -10.24
C LYS A 35 -7.42 -24.18 -11.04
N ARG A 36 -6.23 -23.90 -11.58
CA ARG A 36 -5.46 -24.88 -12.34
C ARG A 36 -5.10 -26.12 -11.51
N ARG A 37 -4.86 -25.92 -10.19
CA ARG A 37 -4.38 -26.97 -9.30
C ARG A 37 -5.50 -27.81 -8.68
N PHE A 38 -6.63 -27.20 -8.33
CA PHE A 38 -7.64 -27.80 -7.44
C PHE A 38 -9.03 -27.96 -8.06
N ASP A 39 -9.20 -27.79 -9.36
CA ASP A 39 -10.52 -27.86 -10.04
C ASP A 39 -11.64 -27.10 -9.29
N LEU A 40 -11.38 -25.86 -8.92
CA LEU A 40 -12.30 -25.05 -8.14
C LEU A 40 -13.49 -24.55 -8.97
N PRO A 41 -14.65 -24.35 -8.35
CA PRO A 41 -15.82 -23.79 -9.03
C PRO A 41 -15.50 -22.46 -9.75
N LYS A 42 -16.16 -22.20 -10.88
CA LYS A 42 -15.93 -20.97 -11.67
C LYS A 42 -16.03 -19.69 -10.84
N LYS A 43 -16.91 -19.68 -9.85
CA LYS A 43 -17.23 -18.51 -8.97
C LYS A 43 -16.73 -18.68 -7.53
N PHE A 44 -15.61 -19.37 -7.27
CA PHE A 44 -15.11 -19.40 -5.89
C PHE A 44 -14.65 -17.99 -5.43
N LYS A 45 -14.84 -17.75 -4.12
CA LYS A 45 -14.56 -16.43 -3.52
C LYS A 45 -13.07 -16.29 -3.25
N ILE A 46 -12.50 -15.17 -3.68
CA ILE A 46 -11.12 -14.75 -3.40
C ILE A 46 -11.06 -13.23 -3.43
N GLY A 47 -10.30 -12.61 -2.51
CA GLY A 47 -10.16 -11.16 -2.42
C GLY A 47 -8.96 -10.78 -1.57
N HIS A 48 -8.55 -9.50 -1.59
CA HIS A 48 -7.42 -9.00 -0.80
C HIS A 48 -7.86 -8.08 0.34
N ALA A 49 -7.06 -8.05 1.41
CA ALA A 49 -7.28 -7.22 2.58
C ALA A 49 -6.42 -5.94 2.54
N GLY A 50 -6.82 -4.98 1.72
CA GLY A 50 -6.17 -3.67 1.60
C GLY A 50 -5.34 -3.52 0.34
N THR A 51 -5.76 -2.59 -0.50
CA THR A 51 -5.07 -2.24 -1.76
C THR A 51 -3.63 -1.78 -1.50
N LEU A 52 -2.72 -2.19 -2.36
CA LEU A 52 -1.42 -1.57 -2.59
C LEU A 52 -1.42 -0.97 -4.00
N ASP A 53 -0.91 0.25 -4.11
CA ASP A 53 -0.75 0.91 -5.38
C ASP A 53 0.24 0.15 -6.29
N PRO A 54 0.19 0.31 -7.61
CA PRO A 54 1.13 -0.36 -8.53
C PRO A 54 2.60 -0.06 -8.20
N LEU A 55 2.93 1.20 -7.83
CA LEU A 55 4.28 1.62 -7.47
C LEU A 55 4.67 1.30 -6.01
N ALA A 56 3.81 0.58 -5.26
CA ALA A 56 4.16 0.03 -3.96
C ALA A 56 4.38 -1.48 -4.04
N SER A 57 5.31 -2.00 -3.26
CA SER A 57 5.58 -3.44 -3.11
C SER A 57 5.23 -3.95 -1.72
N GLY A 58 5.40 -5.24 -1.47
CA GLY A 58 5.31 -5.82 -0.13
C GLY A 58 4.00 -6.53 0.18
N LEU A 59 3.69 -6.64 1.46
CA LEU A 59 2.67 -7.54 1.97
C LEU A 59 1.27 -7.23 1.44
N LEU A 60 0.71 -8.18 0.70
CA LEU A 60 -0.69 -8.23 0.29
C LEU A 60 -1.31 -9.51 0.84
N ILE A 61 -2.32 -9.36 1.71
CA ILE A 61 -3.04 -10.50 2.27
C ILE A 61 -4.20 -10.84 1.37
N ILE A 62 -4.28 -12.10 0.94
CA ILE A 62 -5.35 -12.62 0.08
C ILE A 62 -6.11 -13.68 0.88
N CYS A 63 -7.43 -13.57 0.87
CA CYS A 63 -8.33 -14.51 1.52
C CYS A 63 -9.12 -15.29 0.48
N THR A 64 -9.32 -16.60 0.72
CA THR A 64 -10.15 -17.47 -0.14
C THR A 64 -11.38 -17.97 0.60
N GLY A 65 -12.36 -18.47 -0.13
CA GLY A 65 -13.53 -19.15 0.40
C GLY A 65 -14.26 -18.38 1.49
N LYS A 66 -14.55 -19.05 2.60
CA LYS A 66 -15.26 -18.48 3.76
C LYS A 66 -14.47 -17.36 4.44
N PHE A 67 -13.11 -17.37 4.34
CA PHE A 67 -12.26 -16.35 4.97
C PHE A 67 -12.30 -14.99 4.27
N THR A 68 -12.92 -14.88 3.09
CA THR A 68 -13.21 -13.56 2.50
C THR A 68 -14.06 -12.68 3.41
N LYS A 69 -14.82 -13.26 4.36
CA LYS A 69 -15.55 -12.52 5.40
C LYS A 69 -14.63 -11.83 6.42
N LYS A 70 -13.39 -12.31 6.60
CA LYS A 70 -12.38 -11.73 7.50
C LYS A 70 -11.63 -10.54 6.90
N ILE A 71 -11.84 -10.25 5.61
CA ILE A 71 -11.14 -9.17 4.92
C ILE A 71 -11.30 -7.82 5.64
N THR A 72 -12.50 -7.49 6.06
CA THR A 72 -12.78 -6.22 6.75
C THR A 72 -12.04 -6.12 8.09
N GLU A 73 -11.95 -7.22 8.85
CA GLU A 73 -11.21 -7.29 10.11
C GLU A 73 -9.71 -7.10 9.88
N ILE A 74 -9.14 -7.80 8.90
CA ILE A 74 -7.72 -7.67 8.54
C ILE A 74 -7.42 -6.25 8.03
N GLN A 75 -8.32 -5.67 7.24
CA GLN A 75 -8.19 -4.28 6.78
C GLN A 75 -8.22 -3.26 7.90
N ALA A 76 -8.86 -3.56 9.02
CA ALA A 76 -8.92 -2.67 10.19
C ALA A 76 -7.59 -2.60 10.96
N GLN A 77 -6.72 -3.59 10.82
CA GLN A 77 -5.44 -3.67 11.55
C GLN A 77 -4.48 -2.53 11.18
N PRO A 78 -3.57 -2.11 12.08
CA PRO A 78 -2.47 -1.20 11.75
C PRO A 78 -1.60 -1.73 10.62
N LYS A 79 -0.93 -0.83 9.91
CA LYS A 79 0.03 -1.16 8.85
C LYS A 79 1.38 -0.55 9.17
N GLU A 80 2.44 -1.23 8.72
CA GLU A 80 3.80 -0.71 8.74
C GLU A 80 4.32 -0.66 7.31
N TYR A 81 5.00 0.45 7.02
CA TYR A 81 5.62 0.71 5.72
C TYR A 81 7.05 1.17 5.91
N THR A 82 7.89 0.84 4.95
CA THR A 82 9.17 1.51 4.68
C THR A 82 9.10 2.16 3.31
N GLY A 83 9.90 3.19 3.10
CA GLY A 83 9.91 3.90 1.83
C GLY A 83 10.91 5.03 1.81
N THR A 84 10.88 5.80 0.72
CA THR A 84 11.76 6.93 0.49
C THR A 84 10.94 8.16 0.08
N PHE A 85 11.16 9.29 0.74
CA PHE A 85 10.70 10.59 0.31
C PHE A 85 11.81 11.31 -0.46
N PHE A 86 11.46 11.95 -1.57
CA PHE A 86 12.34 12.86 -2.30
C PHE A 86 11.92 14.29 -1.98
N LEU A 87 12.85 15.10 -1.46
CA LEU A 87 12.63 16.47 -1.03
C LEU A 87 12.95 17.46 -2.15
N GLY A 88 12.27 18.60 -2.15
CA GLY A 88 12.50 19.70 -3.10
C GLY A 88 11.66 19.63 -4.37
N ALA A 89 10.75 18.66 -4.50
CA ALA A 89 9.85 18.57 -5.66
C ALA A 89 8.53 17.90 -5.29
N THR A 90 7.44 18.28 -5.99
CA THR A 90 6.13 17.61 -5.89
C THR A 90 5.74 16.96 -7.21
N THR A 91 4.78 16.04 -7.13
CA THR A 91 4.07 15.46 -8.26
C THR A 91 2.57 15.48 -7.97
N PRO A 92 1.67 15.57 -8.97
CA PRO A 92 0.22 15.58 -8.74
C PRO A 92 -0.31 14.31 -8.06
N SER A 93 0.35 13.15 -8.26
CA SER A 93 0.00 11.87 -7.63
C SER A 93 0.62 11.67 -6.25
N TYR A 94 1.55 12.55 -5.84
CA TYR A 94 2.40 12.45 -4.64
C TYR A 94 3.36 11.25 -4.66
N ASP A 95 3.56 10.63 -5.83
CA ASP A 95 4.50 9.56 -6.12
C ASP A 95 5.02 9.66 -7.57
N LEU A 96 5.65 8.61 -8.08
CA LEU A 96 6.21 8.56 -9.44
C LEU A 96 5.19 8.15 -10.53
N GLU A 97 3.88 8.13 -10.25
CA GLU A 97 2.86 7.89 -11.28
C GLU A 97 2.74 9.08 -12.25
N THR A 98 3.05 10.30 -11.77
CA THR A 98 3.04 11.53 -12.57
C THR A 98 4.40 12.23 -12.51
N GLU A 99 4.70 13.00 -13.54
CA GLU A 99 5.90 13.84 -13.61
C GLU A 99 5.91 14.93 -12.54
N ILE A 100 7.10 15.49 -12.26
CA ILE A 100 7.26 16.63 -11.36
C ILE A 100 6.48 17.83 -11.91
N ASP A 101 5.62 18.40 -11.09
CA ASP A 101 4.83 19.60 -11.41
C ASP A 101 5.43 20.87 -10.83
N GLN A 102 6.16 20.77 -9.70
CA GLN A 102 6.76 21.94 -9.06
C GLN A 102 8.05 21.57 -8.31
N THR A 103 9.03 22.49 -8.34
CA THR A 103 10.27 22.40 -7.57
C THR A 103 10.33 23.48 -6.50
N TYR A 104 11.01 23.18 -5.40
CA TYR A 104 11.09 24.04 -4.21
C TYR A 104 12.53 24.16 -3.72
N PRO A 105 12.90 25.27 -3.04
CA PRO A 105 14.14 25.33 -2.30
C PRO A 105 14.22 24.21 -1.26
N SER A 106 15.40 23.61 -1.13
CA SER A 106 15.66 22.53 -0.15
C SER A 106 16.98 22.72 0.61
N SER A 107 17.74 23.78 0.30
CA SER A 107 19.05 24.05 0.92
C SER A 107 18.96 24.37 2.42
N HIS A 108 17.79 24.76 2.93
CA HIS A 108 17.54 25.05 4.34
C HIS A 108 17.17 23.79 5.13
N ILE A 109 16.99 22.65 4.46
CA ILE A 109 16.59 21.41 5.11
C ILE A 109 17.82 20.72 5.69
N ASP A 110 17.85 20.58 7.00
CA ASP A 110 18.87 19.87 7.75
C ASP A 110 18.24 18.75 8.62
N GLU A 111 19.07 17.97 9.28
CA GLU A 111 18.61 16.87 10.15
C GLU A 111 17.70 17.37 11.26
N THR A 112 17.97 18.53 11.85
CA THR A 112 17.17 19.10 12.95
C THR A 112 15.75 19.40 12.47
N LEU A 113 15.61 20.02 11.31
CA LEU A 113 14.29 20.30 10.71
C LEU A 113 13.55 19.02 10.35
N ILE A 114 14.24 18.02 9.82
CA ILE A 114 13.64 16.72 9.48
C ILE A 114 13.06 16.07 10.73
N TYR A 115 13.83 15.93 11.83
CA TYR A 115 13.35 15.30 13.05
C TYR A 115 12.25 16.10 13.75
N SER A 116 12.37 17.43 13.82
CA SER A 116 11.31 18.28 14.38
C SER A 116 10.00 18.23 13.57
N THR A 117 10.11 17.98 12.28
CA THR A 117 8.94 17.78 11.39
C THR A 117 8.30 16.42 11.66
N VAL A 118 9.08 15.35 11.87
CA VAL A 118 8.55 14.01 12.22
C VAL A 118 7.61 14.09 13.43
N GLU A 119 8.01 14.82 14.47
CA GLU A 119 7.23 14.97 15.72
C GLU A 119 5.82 15.57 15.45
N GLN A 120 5.67 16.43 14.43
CA GLN A 120 4.39 17.04 14.10
C GLN A 120 3.38 16.05 13.50
N PHE A 121 3.85 14.91 13.00
CA PHE A 121 3.01 13.89 12.37
C PHE A 121 2.70 12.72 13.30
N LEU A 122 3.25 12.67 14.51
CA LEU A 122 2.94 11.62 15.48
C LEU A 122 1.56 11.84 16.11
N GLY A 123 0.84 10.75 16.35
CA GLY A 123 -0.52 10.79 16.89
C GLY A 123 -1.61 10.95 15.83
N GLU A 124 -2.73 11.58 16.22
CA GLU A 124 -3.87 11.80 15.32
C GLU A 124 -3.61 13.03 14.43
N ILE A 125 -3.72 12.84 13.13
CA ILE A 125 -3.56 13.89 12.12
C ILE A 125 -4.80 13.96 11.20
N ASP A 126 -5.08 15.15 10.69
CA ASP A 126 -6.06 15.36 9.62
C ASP A 126 -5.37 15.23 8.26
N GLN A 127 -5.66 14.16 7.55
CA GLN A 127 -5.04 13.86 6.25
C GLN A 127 -6.03 13.98 5.10
N LYS A 128 -5.67 14.74 4.07
CA LYS A 128 -6.41 14.79 2.82
C LYS A 128 -5.95 13.63 1.90
N PRO A 129 -6.85 12.71 1.49
CA PRO A 129 -6.51 11.69 0.52
C PRO A 129 -6.00 12.27 -0.79
N PRO A 130 -5.08 11.59 -1.51
CA PRO A 130 -4.66 12.08 -2.82
C PRO A 130 -5.80 11.96 -3.84
N VAL A 131 -5.83 12.86 -4.82
CA VAL A 131 -6.81 12.79 -5.94
C VAL A 131 -6.65 11.49 -6.74
N PHE A 132 -5.43 10.97 -6.86
CA PHE A 132 -5.13 9.68 -7.48
C PHE A 132 -5.41 8.52 -6.50
N SER A 133 -6.68 8.36 -6.09
CA SER A 133 -7.10 7.28 -5.17
C SER A 133 -8.36 6.56 -5.64
N ALA A 134 -8.59 5.36 -5.07
CA ALA A 134 -9.76 4.55 -5.39
C ALA A 134 -11.03 4.96 -4.62
N ILE A 135 -11.01 6.06 -3.85
CA ILE A 135 -12.19 6.61 -3.18
C ILE A 135 -13.21 7.01 -4.26
N LYS A 136 -14.47 6.73 -3.99
CA LYS A 136 -15.57 7.12 -4.88
C LYS A 136 -16.21 8.42 -4.38
N LYS A 137 -16.43 9.35 -5.30
CA LYS A 137 -17.31 10.51 -5.12
C LYS A 137 -18.35 10.48 -6.23
N GLU A 138 -19.62 10.53 -5.87
CA GLU A 138 -20.75 10.46 -6.82
C GLU A 138 -20.73 9.22 -7.74
N GLY A 139 -20.22 8.09 -7.20
CA GLY A 139 -20.14 6.82 -7.94
C GLY A 139 -18.88 6.65 -8.79
N VAL A 140 -18.14 7.71 -9.08
CA VAL A 140 -16.90 7.72 -9.89
C VAL A 140 -15.68 7.71 -8.96
N ARG A 141 -14.62 7.04 -9.34
CA ARG A 141 -13.37 7.01 -8.54
C ARG A 141 -12.58 8.29 -8.72
N LEU A 142 -11.93 8.77 -7.63
CA LEU A 142 -11.17 10.03 -7.68
C LEU A 142 -10.07 10.02 -8.73
N TYR A 143 -9.37 8.90 -8.95
CA TYR A 143 -8.35 8.83 -10.00
C TYR A 143 -8.92 9.00 -11.43
N GLU A 144 -10.19 8.65 -11.66
CA GLU A 144 -10.86 8.87 -12.96
C GLU A 144 -11.14 10.37 -13.17
N HIS A 145 -11.56 11.06 -12.12
CA HIS A 145 -11.69 12.53 -12.14
C HIS A 145 -10.34 13.22 -12.37
N ALA A 146 -9.30 12.79 -11.65
CA ALA A 146 -7.95 13.36 -11.80
C ALA A 146 -7.42 13.23 -13.23
N ARG A 147 -7.59 12.05 -13.86
CA ARG A 147 -7.19 11.84 -15.26
C ARG A 147 -8.03 12.62 -16.27
N ALA A 148 -9.27 12.95 -15.93
CA ALA A 148 -10.15 13.79 -16.73
C ALA A 148 -9.92 15.30 -16.50
N GLY A 149 -8.98 15.69 -15.61
CA GLY A 149 -8.71 17.09 -15.27
C GLY A 149 -9.83 17.76 -14.47
N VAL A 150 -10.72 16.97 -13.87
CA VAL A 150 -11.85 17.49 -13.07
C VAL A 150 -11.38 17.71 -11.64
N GLU A 151 -11.45 18.96 -11.18
CA GLU A 151 -11.20 19.27 -9.79
C GLU A 151 -12.31 18.71 -8.89
N VAL A 152 -11.91 18.00 -7.85
CA VAL A 152 -12.82 17.40 -6.89
C VAL A 152 -12.42 17.81 -5.48
N GLU A 153 -13.31 18.45 -4.76
CA GLU A 153 -13.08 18.72 -3.35
C GLU A 153 -13.10 17.40 -2.56
N ILE A 154 -12.01 17.14 -1.84
CA ILE A 154 -11.81 15.92 -1.03
C ILE A 154 -11.75 16.34 0.43
N ALA A 155 -12.66 15.82 1.24
CA ALA A 155 -12.65 16.05 2.68
C ALA A 155 -11.46 15.39 3.35
N SER A 156 -10.84 16.09 4.30
CA SER A 156 -9.85 15.50 5.19
C SER A 156 -10.49 14.44 6.09
N ARG A 157 -9.68 13.50 6.56
CA ARG A 157 -10.10 12.48 7.50
C ARG A 157 -9.02 12.25 8.56
N LYS A 158 -9.44 11.89 9.74
CA LYS A 158 -8.55 11.54 10.84
C LYS A 158 -7.86 10.22 10.59
N THR A 159 -6.55 10.20 10.73
CA THR A 159 -5.69 9.02 10.73
C THR A 159 -4.70 9.11 11.86
N THR A 160 -4.12 8.00 12.28
CA THR A 160 -3.15 7.98 13.38
C THR A 160 -1.82 7.42 12.90
N ILE A 161 -0.77 8.15 13.15
CA ILE A 161 0.61 7.68 12.99
C ILE A 161 1.10 7.26 14.37
N TYR A 162 1.33 5.96 14.55
CA TYR A 162 1.78 5.39 15.85
C TYR A 162 3.29 5.49 16.03
N GLU A 163 4.03 5.31 14.93
CA GLU A 163 5.49 5.38 14.89
C GLU A 163 5.90 6.02 13.56
N PHE A 164 6.87 6.92 13.61
CA PHE A 164 7.49 7.50 12.43
C PHE A 164 8.98 7.68 12.71
N GLU A 165 9.81 6.98 11.97
CA GLU A 165 11.26 6.92 12.12
C GLU A 165 11.93 7.25 10.79
N ILE A 166 12.94 8.12 10.82
CA ILE A 166 13.85 8.34 9.70
C ILE A 166 14.99 7.34 9.83
N THR A 167 15.16 6.49 8.85
CA THR A 167 16.15 5.40 8.85
C THR A 167 17.42 5.72 8.10
N ARG A 168 17.37 6.69 7.17
CA ARG A 168 18.52 7.22 6.43
C ARG A 168 18.24 8.65 5.97
N ILE A 169 19.25 9.51 6.06
CA ILE A 169 19.25 10.84 5.46
C ILE A 169 20.37 10.89 4.43
N ALA A 170 20.04 11.12 3.17
CA ALA A 170 20.95 11.30 2.04
C ALA A 170 20.33 12.29 1.06
N LEU A 171 20.25 13.56 1.48
CA LEU A 171 19.53 14.60 0.73
C LEU A 171 19.86 14.59 -0.76
N PRO A 172 18.87 14.69 -1.63
CA PRO A 172 17.47 15.03 -1.35
C PRO A 172 16.57 13.84 -0.92
N GLU A 173 17.10 12.65 -0.73
CA GLU A 173 16.35 11.47 -0.31
C GLU A 173 16.44 11.23 1.19
N ILE A 174 15.30 10.85 1.79
CA ILE A 174 15.22 10.35 3.16
C ILE A 174 14.42 9.05 3.19
N ASP A 175 14.97 8.03 3.84
CA ASP A 175 14.27 6.77 4.05
C ASP A 175 13.56 6.78 5.40
N PHE A 176 12.40 6.14 5.44
CA PHE A 176 11.57 6.11 6.63
C PHE A 176 10.98 4.73 6.91
N ARG A 177 10.59 4.53 8.17
CA ARG A 177 9.66 3.52 8.63
C ARG A 177 8.49 4.20 9.33
N VAL A 178 7.25 3.84 8.96
CA VAL A 178 6.05 4.39 9.55
C VAL A 178 5.06 3.27 9.90
N LYS A 179 4.47 3.34 11.11
CA LYS A 179 3.35 2.50 11.53
C LYS A 179 2.12 3.38 11.73
N CYS A 180 1.01 3.01 11.09
CA CYS A 180 -0.16 3.87 11.02
C CYS A 180 -1.47 3.08 11.05
N SER A 181 -2.57 3.79 11.31
CA SER A 181 -3.91 3.27 11.29
C SER A 181 -4.37 2.90 9.88
N LYS A 182 -5.47 2.14 9.81
CA LYS A 182 -6.15 1.90 8.52
C LYS A 182 -6.48 3.20 7.81
N GLY A 183 -6.34 3.21 6.50
CA GLY A 183 -6.79 4.34 5.69
C GLY A 183 -5.78 5.47 5.56
N THR A 184 -4.64 5.41 6.24
CA THR A 184 -3.56 6.37 6.05
C THR A 184 -2.96 6.22 4.64
N TYR A 185 -2.80 7.34 3.93
CA TYR A 185 -2.10 7.42 2.65
C TYR A 185 -0.67 7.89 2.86
N ILE A 186 0.28 7.02 2.60
CA ILE A 186 1.71 7.36 2.74
C ILE A 186 2.13 8.39 1.69
N ARG A 187 1.48 8.42 0.54
CA ARG A 187 1.67 9.46 -0.49
C ARG A 187 1.29 10.85 0.03
N SER A 188 0.13 10.98 0.68
CA SER A 188 -0.25 12.24 1.33
C SER A 188 0.70 12.61 2.46
N LEU A 189 1.17 11.63 3.26
CA LEU A 189 2.18 11.87 4.30
C LEU A 189 3.46 12.46 3.68
N ALA A 190 3.94 11.93 2.55
CA ALA A 190 5.10 12.47 1.84
C ALA A 190 4.89 13.94 1.45
N TYR A 191 3.77 14.24 0.80
CA TYR A 191 3.42 15.60 0.36
C TYR A 191 3.32 16.57 1.55
N ASP A 192 2.58 16.18 2.60
CA ASP A 192 2.37 17.02 3.78
C ASP A 192 3.68 17.23 4.56
N PHE A 193 4.56 16.23 4.59
CA PHE A 193 5.88 16.30 5.21
C PHE A 193 6.78 17.34 4.53
N GLY A 194 6.83 17.33 3.19
CA GLY A 194 7.57 18.36 2.43
C GLY A 194 7.01 19.76 2.66
N LYS A 195 5.68 19.89 2.68
CA LYS A 195 4.98 21.16 2.94
C LYS A 195 5.28 21.71 4.35
N ALA A 196 5.33 20.84 5.37
CA ALA A 196 5.66 21.25 6.74
C ALA A 196 7.09 21.80 6.87
N MET A 197 8.01 21.36 6.01
CA MET A 197 9.36 21.90 5.89
C MET A 197 9.48 23.12 4.96
N GLN A 198 8.37 23.73 4.55
CA GLN A 198 8.33 24.84 3.58
C GLN A 198 9.04 24.49 2.25
N SER A 199 8.90 23.25 1.83
CA SER A 199 9.45 22.69 0.60
C SER A 199 8.40 21.80 -0.09
N GLY A 200 8.82 21.02 -1.09
CA GLY A 200 8.02 19.96 -1.69
C GLY A 200 8.56 18.60 -1.31
N SER A 201 7.71 17.57 -1.37
CA SER A 201 8.14 16.19 -1.30
C SER A 201 7.15 15.27 -2.02
N HIS A 202 7.66 14.16 -2.54
CA HIS A 202 6.87 13.07 -3.08
C HIS A 202 7.52 11.72 -2.73
N LEU A 203 6.74 10.67 -2.86
CA LEU A 203 7.16 9.30 -2.53
C LEU A 203 7.86 8.67 -3.74
N THR A 204 9.09 8.19 -3.59
CA THR A 204 9.84 7.50 -4.65
C THR A 204 9.88 5.99 -4.47
N ALA A 205 9.75 5.50 -3.25
CA ALA A 205 9.67 4.07 -2.95
C ALA A 205 8.68 3.81 -1.80
N LEU A 206 7.92 2.71 -1.91
CA LEU A 206 7.01 2.28 -0.86
C LEU A 206 6.95 0.76 -0.78
N ARG A 207 7.11 0.23 0.43
CA ARG A 207 6.94 -1.17 0.73
C ARG A 207 6.12 -1.37 1.99
N ARG A 208 5.02 -2.12 1.91
CA ARG A 208 4.28 -2.52 3.11
C ARG A 208 4.91 -3.73 3.74
N THR A 209 5.42 -3.58 4.97
CA THR A 209 6.13 -4.63 5.71
C THR A 209 5.20 -5.43 6.62
N LYS A 210 4.15 -4.77 7.20
CA LYS A 210 3.22 -5.46 8.11
C LYS A 210 1.77 -5.03 7.95
N ILE A 211 0.86 -5.94 8.29
CA ILE A 211 -0.58 -5.70 8.56
C ILE A 211 -0.91 -6.46 9.84
N GLY A 212 -1.14 -5.76 10.96
CA GLY A 212 -1.26 -6.39 12.27
C GLY A 212 -0.03 -7.26 12.56
N ASP A 213 -0.26 -8.53 12.87
CA ASP A 213 0.80 -9.52 13.14
C ASP A 213 1.38 -10.18 11.89
N PHE A 214 0.77 -9.96 10.72
CA PHE A 214 1.26 -10.50 9.46
C PHE A 214 2.46 -9.71 8.95
N LYS A 215 3.54 -10.42 8.60
CA LYS A 215 4.82 -9.85 8.17
C LYS A 215 5.15 -10.27 6.74
N VAL A 216 5.78 -9.39 5.99
CA VAL A 216 6.18 -9.64 4.59
C VAL A 216 7.25 -10.71 4.46
N GLU A 217 8.08 -10.91 5.50
CA GLU A 217 9.10 -11.97 5.55
C GLU A 217 8.49 -13.38 5.44
N ASN A 218 7.22 -13.52 5.84
CA ASN A 218 6.48 -14.78 5.76
C ASN A 218 5.67 -14.91 4.45
N ALA A 219 5.78 -13.93 3.55
CA ALA A 219 5.05 -13.91 2.29
C ALA A 219 5.85 -14.55 1.15
N LEU A 220 5.13 -15.12 0.20
CA LEU A 220 5.71 -15.65 -1.03
C LEU A 220 5.50 -14.66 -2.17
N THR A 221 6.47 -14.53 -3.08
CA THR A 221 6.19 -13.86 -4.35
C THR A 221 5.17 -14.69 -5.15
N PRO A 222 4.42 -14.10 -6.08
CA PRO A 222 3.47 -14.83 -6.91
C PRO A 222 4.09 -16.04 -7.63
N GLU A 223 5.34 -15.92 -8.07
CA GLU A 223 6.08 -16.99 -8.76
C GLU A 223 6.48 -18.12 -7.79
N LYS A 224 6.93 -17.77 -6.59
CA LYS A 224 7.22 -18.77 -5.55
C LYS A 224 5.95 -19.48 -5.10
N PHE A 225 4.85 -18.74 -4.94
CA PHE A 225 3.54 -19.31 -4.63
C PHE A 225 3.10 -20.31 -5.71
N GLU A 226 3.23 -19.95 -6.98
CA GLU A 226 2.90 -20.84 -8.11
C GLU A 226 3.70 -22.13 -8.05
N LYS A 227 5.03 -22.05 -7.86
CA LYS A 227 5.91 -23.22 -7.73
C LYS A 227 5.50 -24.13 -6.56
N VAL A 228 5.25 -23.55 -5.38
CA VAL A 228 4.85 -24.32 -4.19
C VAL A 228 3.51 -25.02 -4.43
N ILE A 229 2.53 -24.33 -5.03
CA ILE A 229 1.18 -24.91 -5.23
C ILE A 229 1.18 -25.96 -6.33
N LEU A 230 1.88 -25.74 -7.43
CA LEU A 230 1.89 -26.69 -8.55
C LEU A 230 2.76 -27.92 -8.32
N ASN A 231 3.85 -27.79 -7.54
CA ASN A 231 4.78 -28.87 -7.24
C ASN A 231 4.46 -29.63 -5.94
N SER A 232 3.49 -29.17 -5.13
CA SER A 232 3.05 -29.94 -3.96
C SER A 232 2.32 -31.20 -4.43
N GLU A 233 2.78 -32.39 -3.99
CA GLU A 233 2.08 -33.65 -4.23
C GLU A 233 0.65 -33.54 -3.66
N VAL A 234 -0.32 -34.04 -4.43
CA VAL A 234 -1.69 -34.24 -3.92
C VAL A 234 -1.62 -35.42 -2.98
N SER A 235 -1.81 -35.20 -1.69
CA SER A 235 -2.14 -36.29 -0.79
C SER A 235 -3.51 -36.81 -1.22
N GLU A 236 -3.56 -38.02 -1.77
CA GLU A 236 -4.78 -38.78 -2.02
C GLU A 236 -5.55 -39.02 -0.72
#